data_db3afa1447a3c1a5cb7ba61f297db668
#
_entry.id   db3afa1447a3c1a5cb7ba61f297db668
#
_cell.length_a   1.000
_cell.length_b   1.000
_cell.length_c   1.000
_cell.angle_alpha   90.00
_cell.angle_beta   90.00
_cell.angle_gamma   90.00
#
_symmetry.space_group_name_H-M   'P 1'
#
loop_
_entity.id
_entity.type
_entity.pdbx_description
1 polymer ?
#
loop_
_entity_poly.entity_id
_entity_poly.type
_entity_poly.pdbx_seq_one_letter_code
_entity_poly.pdbx_strand_id
1 'polypeptide(L)'
;AAEAVTGFGYINGCPAYLFAQDGETDGGAMSKAQANKIRKIYELALKTGTPVVGIYDSIGGRLAEGGDMLAAYGEILRTSNNLSGVVPQISVVLGPCIGTSALIAAGADFVVMSEKAELTVETSGENSSAEEAEKLGICHILEKTEEDAIQKARELIAALPQNNLEGAPAADLLGDCSAEPLAEGADAYTVISSIADDHTFLELSRNFGASAVTGFARLRGLSAGIVALKDTIDADSCSKAARFVRFCDAFSLPVVTLVNAKGFASLREASKLSSTYSEATTVKVTVVTGESYGPVYIATAGRGANADITMAWASASVSPISPAAAAMFQWNDRLAGSTDPVGDRKKLIEEYKTTQASPLSAAADGYIEDVISPDETRDKVIRQLDMLSGKRVSTLPKKHSNIQL
;
A
#
# COMPACT_ATOMS: atom_id res chain seq x y z
N ALA A 1 -15.17 29.80 22.56
CA ALA A 1 -15.42 28.43 22.15
C ALA A 1 -14.25 27.95 21.27
N ALA A 2 -13.85 26.71 21.42
CA ALA A 2 -12.74 26.20 20.65
C ALA A 2 -13.31 25.48 19.43
N GLU A 3 -12.95 25.89 18.24
CA GLU A 3 -13.32 25.23 16.98
C GLU A 3 -12.62 23.88 16.78
N ALA A 4 -11.74 23.51 17.68
CA ALA A 4 -11.10 22.19 17.71
C ALA A 4 -10.83 21.72 19.15
N VAL A 5 -11.01 20.43 19.35
CA VAL A 5 -10.61 19.70 20.55
C VAL A 5 -9.29 18.99 20.24
N THR A 6 -8.37 19.00 21.20
CA THR A 6 -7.09 18.29 21.08
C THR A 6 -6.87 17.43 22.30
N GLY A 7 -6.24 16.28 22.14
CA GLY A 7 -6.00 15.35 23.23
C GLY A 7 -4.95 14.31 22.92
N PHE A 8 -4.73 13.45 23.91
CA PHE A 8 -3.93 12.26 23.79
C PHE A 8 -4.60 11.12 24.55
N GLY A 9 -4.29 9.92 24.18
CA GLY A 9 -4.85 8.73 24.82
C GLY A 9 -4.33 7.45 24.20
N TYR A 10 -5.03 6.37 24.47
CA TYR A 10 -4.69 5.06 23.95
C TYR A 10 -5.81 4.56 23.05
N ILE A 11 -5.44 4.17 21.84
CA ILE A 11 -6.32 3.54 20.85
C ILE A 11 -5.90 2.08 20.74
N ASN A 12 -6.76 1.15 21.19
CA ASN A 12 -6.46 -0.29 21.25
C ASN A 12 -5.10 -0.59 21.93
N GLY A 13 -4.80 0.12 23.02
CA GLY A 13 -3.53 -0.01 23.74
C GLY A 13 -2.35 0.76 23.15
N CYS A 14 -2.48 1.36 21.97
CA CYS A 14 -1.44 2.17 21.33
C CYS A 14 -1.61 3.65 21.65
N PRO A 15 -0.59 4.36 22.14
CA PRO A 15 -0.68 5.79 22.38
C PRO A 15 -0.87 6.54 21.07
N ALA A 16 -1.67 7.59 21.11
CA ALA A 16 -1.92 8.46 19.98
C ALA A 16 -2.23 9.89 20.44
N TYR A 17 -1.80 10.86 19.65
CA TYR A 17 -2.29 12.23 19.74
C TYR A 17 -3.43 12.43 18.75
N LEU A 18 -4.40 13.25 19.12
CA LEU A 18 -5.52 13.55 18.23
C LEU A 18 -5.91 15.01 18.30
N PHE A 19 -6.44 15.50 17.20
CA PHE A 19 -7.25 16.69 17.14
C PHE A 19 -8.54 16.40 16.39
N ALA A 20 -9.62 17.09 16.77
CA ALA A 20 -10.91 17.00 16.12
C ALA A 20 -11.47 18.41 15.90
N GLN A 21 -11.86 18.72 14.69
CA GLN A 21 -12.58 19.95 14.37
C GLN A 21 -14.05 19.79 14.77
N ASP A 22 -14.63 20.87 15.28
CA ASP A 22 -16.01 20.91 15.72
C ASP A 22 -16.84 21.70 14.73
N GLY A 23 -17.52 21.02 13.83
CA GLY A 23 -18.36 21.63 12.79
C GLY A 23 -19.55 22.43 13.34
N GLU A 24 -20.00 22.18 14.58
CA GLU A 24 -21.05 22.96 15.23
C GLU A 24 -20.56 24.36 15.67
N THR A 25 -19.25 24.50 15.88
CA THR A 25 -18.64 25.78 16.29
C THR A 25 -18.07 26.49 15.06
N ASP A 26 -18.75 27.52 14.57
CA ASP A 26 -18.36 28.30 13.37
C ASP A 26 -18.06 27.42 12.13
N GLY A 27 -18.77 26.30 11.97
CA GLY A 27 -18.52 25.35 10.89
C GLY A 27 -17.15 24.68 10.92
N GLY A 28 -16.50 24.62 12.09
CA GLY A 28 -15.14 24.09 12.21
C GLY A 28 -14.07 24.94 11.51
N ALA A 29 -14.40 26.21 11.19
CA ALA A 29 -13.53 27.07 10.39
C ALA A 29 -12.17 27.29 11.06
N MET A 30 -11.08 27.08 10.29
CA MET A 30 -9.71 27.24 10.78
C MET A 30 -9.43 28.67 11.22
N SER A 31 -9.12 28.84 12.48
CA SER A 31 -8.64 30.07 13.08
C SER A 31 -7.16 29.93 13.49
N LYS A 32 -6.51 31.05 13.74
CA LYS A 32 -5.15 31.07 14.29
C LYS A 32 -5.08 30.33 15.63
N ALA A 33 -6.11 30.46 16.47
CA ALA A 33 -6.19 29.76 17.74
C ALA A 33 -6.33 28.25 17.57
N GLN A 34 -7.16 27.81 16.64
CA GLN A 34 -7.30 26.41 16.27
C GLN A 34 -5.97 25.86 15.73
N ALA A 35 -5.32 26.55 14.80
CA ALA A 35 -4.06 26.15 14.21
C ALA A 35 -2.95 25.99 15.28
N ASN A 36 -2.89 26.88 16.25
CA ASN A 36 -1.93 26.78 17.36
C ASN A 36 -2.15 25.51 18.20
N LYS A 37 -3.40 25.11 18.44
CA LYS A 37 -3.70 23.85 19.13
C LYS A 37 -3.25 22.64 18.33
N ILE A 38 -3.60 22.59 17.04
CA ILE A 38 -3.22 21.49 16.15
C ILE A 38 -1.70 21.40 16.01
N ARG A 39 -1.02 22.52 15.78
CA ARG A 39 0.44 22.57 15.73
C ARG A 39 1.07 21.99 17.02
N LYS A 40 0.50 22.29 18.18
CA LYS A 40 0.99 21.75 19.46
C LYS A 40 0.89 20.22 19.52
N ILE A 41 -0.14 19.62 18.92
CA ILE A 41 -0.28 18.17 18.81
C ILE A 41 0.87 17.58 17.98
N TYR A 42 1.17 18.13 16.81
CA TYR A 42 2.29 17.68 15.99
C TYR A 42 3.65 17.85 16.68
N GLU A 43 3.85 18.94 17.41
CA GLU A 43 5.08 19.17 18.19
C GLU A 43 5.26 18.11 19.31
N LEU A 44 4.17 17.72 19.96
CA LEU A 44 4.21 16.67 20.97
C LEU A 44 4.45 15.31 20.35
N ALA A 45 3.80 15.01 19.22
CA ALA A 45 4.03 13.78 18.46
C ALA A 45 5.49 13.63 18.03
N LEU A 46 6.11 14.71 17.56
CA LEU A 46 7.54 14.72 17.24
C LEU A 46 8.43 14.38 18.46
N LYS A 47 8.10 14.93 19.62
CA LYS A 47 8.89 14.72 20.84
C LYS A 47 8.78 13.31 21.41
N THR A 48 7.66 12.67 21.19
CA THR A 48 7.34 11.35 21.79
C THR A 48 7.39 10.19 20.78
N GLY A 49 7.48 10.49 19.48
CA GLY A 49 7.41 9.45 18.44
C GLY A 49 6.05 8.72 18.43
N THR A 50 4.97 9.49 18.49
CA THR A 50 3.60 8.95 18.66
C THR A 50 2.73 9.33 17.47
N PRO A 51 1.89 8.42 16.93
CA PRO A 51 0.99 8.70 15.83
C PRO A 51 0.04 9.87 16.07
N VAL A 52 -0.37 10.51 14.99
CA VAL A 52 -1.37 11.59 15.00
C VAL A 52 -2.60 11.17 14.23
N VAL A 53 -3.77 11.34 14.84
CA VAL A 53 -5.08 11.17 14.20
C VAL A 53 -5.76 12.55 14.15
N GLY A 54 -6.05 13.01 12.93
CA GLY A 54 -6.82 14.24 12.71
C GLY A 54 -8.25 13.88 12.30
N ILE A 55 -9.24 14.39 13.04
CA ILE A 55 -10.66 14.28 12.68
C ILE A 55 -11.09 15.61 12.07
N TYR A 56 -11.54 15.56 10.83
CA TYR A 56 -11.85 16.75 10.04
C TYR A 56 -13.37 16.93 9.86
N ASP A 57 -13.82 18.12 10.21
CA ASP A 57 -15.16 18.63 9.97
C ASP A 57 -15.06 20.17 9.92
N SER A 58 -14.78 20.72 8.71
CA SER A 58 -14.45 22.13 8.54
C SER A 58 -14.84 22.65 7.17
N ILE A 59 -15.57 23.74 7.15
CA ILE A 59 -15.95 24.47 5.94
C ILE A 59 -14.80 25.32 5.34
N GLY A 60 -13.60 25.24 5.89
CA GLY A 60 -12.42 25.98 5.43
C GLY A 60 -11.85 26.92 6.47
N GLY A 61 -11.26 28.02 6.02
CA GLY A 61 -10.63 28.98 6.89
C GLY A 61 -11.57 30.08 7.37
N ARG A 62 -11.31 30.63 8.55
CA ARG A 62 -12.02 31.80 9.10
C ARG A 62 -11.60 33.06 8.34
N LEU A 63 -12.41 33.46 7.34
CA LEU A 63 -12.10 34.54 6.41
C LEU A 63 -11.90 35.89 7.12
N ALA A 64 -12.54 36.11 8.27
CA ALA A 64 -12.41 37.35 9.06
C ALA A 64 -10.98 37.56 9.62
N GLU A 65 -10.16 36.51 9.70
CA GLU A 65 -8.77 36.60 10.16
C GLU A 65 -7.77 36.97 9.05
N GLY A 66 -8.24 37.06 7.79
CA GLY A 66 -7.44 37.51 6.66
C GLY A 66 -6.14 36.71 6.48
N GLY A 67 -5.00 37.43 6.40
CA GLY A 67 -3.69 36.81 6.18
C GLY A 67 -3.20 35.90 7.31
N ASP A 68 -3.68 36.08 8.54
CA ASP A 68 -3.34 35.20 9.67
C ASP A 68 -3.79 33.75 9.42
N MET A 69 -4.87 33.56 8.67
CA MET A 69 -5.36 32.25 8.26
C MET A 69 -4.35 31.52 7.34
N LEU A 70 -3.71 32.24 6.42
CA LEU A 70 -2.68 31.64 5.54
C LEU A 70 -1.46 31.17 6.35
N ALA A 71 -1.02 32.00 7.29
CA ALA A 71 0.08 31.64 8.19
C ALA A 71 -0.29 30.42 9.05
N ALA A 72 -1.53 30.36 9.56
CA ALA A 72 -2.03 29.26 10.36
C ALA A 72 -1.98 27.92 9.60
N TYR A 73 -2.53 27.87 8.39
CA TYR A 73 -2.47 26.68 7.54
C TYR A 73 -1.04 26.31 7.15
N GLY A 74 -0.20 27.31 6.81
CA GLY A 74 1.20 27.08 6.47
C GLY A 74 1.98 26.41 7.60
N GLU A 75 1.75 26.80 8.83
CA GLU A 75 2.38 26.18 10.00
C GLU A 75 1.94 24.74 10.23
N ILE A 76 0.66 24.43 10.05
CA ILE A 76 0.16 23.05 10.15
C ILE A 76 0.76 22.21 9.04
N LEU A 77 0.73 22.67 7.79
CA LEU A 77 1.26 21.95 6.64
C LEU A 77 2.75 21.67 6.80
N ARG A 78 3.53 22.66 7.23
CA ARG A 78 4.96 22.49 7.48
C ARG A 78 5.22 21.44 8.56
N THR A 79 4.48 21.50 9.65
CA THR A 79 4.69 20.60 10.79
C THR A 79 4.28 19.17 10.46
N SER A 80 3.15 18.97 9.79
CA SER A 80 2.69 17.66 9.37
C SER A 80 3.63 17.03 8.33
N ASN A 81 4.09 17.81 7.35
CA ASN A 81 5.03 17.30 6.34
C ASN A 81 6.39 16.91 6.94
N ASN A 82 6.86 17.63 7.96
CA ASN A 82 8.10 17.27 8.66
C ASN A 82 7.99 15.94 9.41
N LEU A 83 6.79 15.53 9.79
CA LEU A 83 6.51 14.26 10.46
C LEU A 83 6.21 13.11 9.50
N SER A 84 6.06 13.40 8.21
CA SER A 84 5.85 12.36 7.19
C SER A 84 7.02 11.36 7.20
N GLY A 85 6.70 10.08 7.32
CA GLY A 85 7.70 9.02 7.46
C GLY A 85 8.39 8.94 8.85
N VAL A 86 7.99 9.76 9.81
CA VAL A 86 8.50 9.74 11.20
C VAL A 86 7.49 9.11 12.14
N VAL A 87 6.25 9.58 12.10
CA VAL A 87 5.12 8.98 12.83
C VAL A 87 3.97 8.76 11.87
N PRO A 88 3.17 7.69 12.02
CA PRO A 88 1.95 7.50 11.23
C PRO A 88 0.98 8.66 11.44
N GLN A 89 0.37 9.12 10.35
CA GLN A 89 -0.63 10.18 10.33
C GLN A 89 -1.88 9.67 9.64
N ILE A 90 -3.01 9.74 10.34
CA ILE A 90 -4.31 9.29 9.84
C ILE A 90 -5.27 10.47 9.85
N SER A 91 -5.89 10.74 8.70
CA SER A 91 -7.00 11.67 8.58
C SER A 91 -8.32 10.90 8.58
N VAL A 92 -9.24 11.32 9.44
CA VAL A 92 -10.62 10.80 9.50
C VAL A 92 -11.54 11.95 9.13
N VAL A 93 -12.16 11.90 7.96
CA VAL A 93 -13.04 12.95 7.45
C VAL A 93 -14.48 12.55 7.67
N LEU A 94 -15.17 13.24 8.55
CA LEU A 94 -16.53 12.89 8.97
C LEU A 94 -17.60 13.87 8.46
N GLY A 95 -17.21 15.11 8.18
CA GLY A 95 -18.05 16.15 7.61
C GLY A 95 -17.35 16.84 6.44
N PRO A 96 -17.71 18.11 6.15
CA PRO A 96 -16.99 18.90 5.18
C PRO A 96 -15.50 19.01 5.51
N CYS A 97 -14.65 18.89 4.49
CA CYS A 97 -13.22 19.17 4.57
C CYS A 97 -12.82 19.93 3.30
N ILE A 98 -12.82 21.24 3.37
CA ILE A 98 -12.82 22.13 2.21
C ILE A 98 -11.59 23.04 2.20
N GLY A 99 -11.07 23.32 1.01
CA GLY A 99 -9.97 24.25 0.80
C GLY A 99 -8.64 23.73 1.31
N THR A 100 -7.88 24.55 2.04
CA THR A 100 -6.56 24.17 2.54
C THR A 100 -6.62 23.05 3.59
N SER A 101 -7.74 22.92 4.32
CA SER A 101 -7.96 21.76 5.19
C SER A 101 -7.93 20.44 4.42
N ALA A 102 -8.56 20.42 3.24
CA ALA A 102 -8.52 19.23 2.36
C ALA A 102 -7.10 18.88 1.90
N LEU A 103 -6.30 19.89 1.56
CA LEU A 103 -4.88 19.67 1.20
C LEU A 103 -4.09 19.03 2.34
N ILE A 104 -4.32 19.49 3.57
CA ILE A 104 -3.65 18.95 4.76
C ILE A 104 -4.14 17.53 5.05
N ALA A 105 -5.46 17.30 5.03
CA ALA A 105 -6.05 16.00 5.27
C ALA A 105 -5.58 14.94 4.26
N ALA A 106 -5.54 15.29 2.97
CA ALA A 106 -5.05 14.41 1.91
C ALA A 106 -3.54 14.13 1.99
N GLY A 107 -2.78 14.98 2.68
CA GLY A 107 -1.34 14.82 2.90
C GLY A 107 -0.97 13.80 3.98
N ALA A 108 -1.92 13.26 4.73
CA ALA A 108 -1.69 12.19 5.70
C ALA A 108 -1.32 10.86 5.02
N ASP A 109 -0.82 9.92 5.80
CA ASP A 109 -0.48 8.57 5.28
C ASP A 109 -1.74 7.85 4.81
N PHE A 110 -2.82 7.91 5.60
CA PHE A 110 -4.11 7.30 5.26
C PHE A 110 -5.25 8.26 5.53
N VAL A 111 -6.25 8.22 4.66
CA VAL A 111 -7.49 8.98 4.75
C VAL A 111 -8.64 7.99 4.86
N VAL A 112 -9.40 8.11 5.94
CA VAL A 112 -10.63 7.34 6.19
C VAL A 112 -11.79 8.32 6.13
N MET A 113 -12.85 7.99 5.42
CA MET A 113 -14.00 8.87 5.25
C MET A 113 -15.31 8.15 5.58
N SER A 114 -16.30 8.88 6.09
CA SER A 114 -17.70 8.46 6.08
C SER A 114 -18.37 8.84 4.76
N GLU A 115 -19.41 8.12 4.36
CA GLU A 115 -20.14 8.41 3.08
C GLU A 115 -20.68 9.85 2.98
N LYS A 116 -20.99 10.47 4.11
CA LYS A 116 -21.52 11.84 4.14
C LYS A 116 -20.44 12.92 4.13
N ALA A 117 -19.18 12.52 4.25
CA ALA A 117 -18.06 13.46 4.26
C ALA A 117 -17.79 14.03 2.87
N GLU A 118 -17.21 15.21 2.86
CA GLU A 118 -16.77 15.90 1.65
C GLU A 118 -15.30 16.24 1.73
N LEU A 119 -14.56 16.04 0.65
CA LEU A 119 -13.14 16.37 0.56
C LEU A 119 -12.85 17.08 -0.76
N THR A 120 -12.64 18.40 -0.73
CA THR A 120 -12.38 19.19 -1.93
C THR A 120 -11.55 20.45 -1.63
N VAL A 121 -10.71 20.84 -2.57
CA VAL A 121 -10.00 22.14 -2.51
C VAL A 121 -10.83 23.29 -3.05
N GLU A 122 -11.84 23.02 -3.87
CA GLU A 122 -12.71 24.03 -4.49
C GLU A 122 -14.14 23.93 -3.95
N THR A 123 -14.70 25.07 -3.57
CA THR A 123 -16.06 25.16 -3.01
C THR A 123 -17.16 24.97 -4.05
N SER A 124 -16.82 25.06 -5.34
CA SER A 124 -17.73 24.87 -6.47
C SER A 124 -17.52 23.55 -7.22
N GLY A 125 -16.70 22.66 -6.66
CA GLY A 125 -16.35 21.39 -7.29
C GLY A 125 -17.56 20.43 -7.36
N GLU A 126 -17.84 19.89 -8.54
CA GLU A 126 -18.87 18.86 -8.73
C GLU A 126 -18.48 17.51 -8.08
N ASN A 127 -17.20 17.35 -7.67
CA ASN A 127 -16.59 16.08 -7.27
C ASN A 127 -16.00 16.17 -5.85
N SER A 128 -16.84 16.54 -4.87
CA SER A 128 -16.44 16.65 -3.47
C SER A 128 -16.79 15.44 -2.61
N SER A 129 -17.55 14.49 -3.13
CA SER A 129 -18.07 13.36 -2.36
C SER A 129 -16.95 12.38 -1.91
N ALA A 130 -17.22 11.69 -0.82
CA ALA A 130 -16.32 10.64 -0.33
C ALA A 130 -16.12 9.49 -1.34
N GLU A 131 -17.17 9.15 -2.09
CA GLU A 131 -17.09 8.15 -3.16
C GLU A 131 -16.15 8.60 -4.30
N GLU A 132 -16.18 9.87 -4.67
CA GLU A 132 -15.27 10.39 -5.69
C GLU A 132 -13.83 10.43 -5.17
N ALA A 133 -13.62 10.82 -3.91
CA ALA A 133 -12.31 10.76 -3.27
C ALA A 133 -11.74 9.33 -3.24
N GLU A 134 -12.58 8.31 -3.05
CA GLU A 134 -12.19 6.91 -3.12
C GLU A 134 -11.78 6.50 -4.54
N LYS A 135 -12.59 6.85 -5.56
CA LYS A 135 -12.28 6.56 -6.97
C LYS A 135 -10.99 7.23 -7.45
N LEU A 136 -10.66 8.39 -6.91
CA LEU A 136 -9.42 9.12 -7.21
C LEU A 136 -8.21 8.64 -6.39
N GLY A 137 -8.40 7.69 -5.48
CA GLY A 137 -7.34 7.14 -4.65
C GLY A 137 -6.90 8.06 -3.50
N ILE A 138 -7.67 9.08 -3.17
CA ILE A 138 -7.42 9.99 -2.04
C ILE A 138 -7.95 9.36 -0.75
N CYS A 139 -9.17 8.83 -0.78
CA CYS A 139 -9.74 8.10 0.33
C CYS A 139 -9.28 6.63 0.28
N HIS A 140 -8.68 6.16 1.36
CA HIS A 140 -8.15 4.79 1.45
C HIS A 140 -9.17 3.81 2.02
N ILE A 141 -10.06 4.28 2.89
CA ILE A 141 -11.15 3.49 3.47
C ILE A 141 -12.41 4.36 3.51
N LEU A 142 -13.45 3.91 2.86
CA LEU A 142 -14.77 4.55 2.85
C LEU A 142 -15.73 3.68 3.65
N GLU A 143 -16.38 4.27 4.65
CA GLU A 143 -17.35 3.60 5.52
C GLU A 143 -18.71 4.30 5.50
N LYS A 144 -19.76 3.57 5.79
CA LYS A 144 -21.14 4.08 5.75
C LYS A 144 -21.44 5.09 6.85
N THR A 145 -20.88 4.85 8.02
CA THR A 145 -21.14 5.68 9.20
C THR A 145 -19.87 6.31 9.74
N GLU A 146 -20.01 7.34 10.53
CA GLU A 146 -18.90 7.99 11.23
C GLU A 146 -18.25 7.04 12.24
N GLU A 147 -19.08 6.26 12.94
CA GLU A 147 -18.61 5.27 13.91
C GLU A 147 -17.76 4.18 13.27
N ASP A 148 -18.18 3.68 12.10
CA ASP A 148 -17.42 2.69 11.34
C ASP A 148 -16.09 3.28 10.82
N ALA A 149 -16.10 4.54 10.35
CA ALA A 149 -14.89 5.24 9.93
C ALA A 149 -13.90 5.41 11.10
N ILE A 150 -14.38 5.79 12.27
CA ILE A 150 -13.55 5.87 13.49
C ILE A 150 -13.01 4.48 13.87
N GLN A 151 -13.84 3.44 13.76
CA GLN A 151 -13.41 2.06 14.07
C GLN A 151 -12.29 1.62 13.10
N LYS A 152 -12.38 1.94 11.80
CA LYS A 152 -11.31 1.64 10.85
C LYS A 152 -10.01 2.40 11.13
N ALA A 153 -10.09 3.64 11.57
CA ALA A 153 -8.90 4.37 12.03
C ALA A 153 -8.25 3.71 13.25
N ARG A 154 -9.05 3.15 14.16
CA ARG A 154 -8.53 2.39 15.31
C ARG A 154 -7.86 1.09 14.89
N GLU A 155 -8.40 0.39 13.91
CA GLU A 155 -7.79 -0.82 13.32
C GLU A 155 -6.45 -0.49 12.63
N LEU A 156 -6.38 0.62 11.88
CA LEU A 156 -5.14 1.11 11.28
C LEU A 156 -4.07 1.37 12.34
N ILE A 157 -4.38 2.11 13.40
CA ILE A 157 -3.42 2.39 14.48
C ILE A 157 -2.88 1.10 15.09
N ALA A 158 -3.73 0.10 15.28
CA ALA A 158 -3.32 -1.20 15.84
C ALA A 158 -2.41 -2.02 14.91
N ALA A 159 -2.49 -1.78 13.60
CA ALA A 159 -1.68 -2.45 12.60
C ALA A 159 -0.31 -1.79 12.37
N LEU A 160 -0.12 -0.56 12.83
CA LEU A 160 1.05 0.27 12.52
C LEU A 160 2.00 0.40 13.71
N PRO A 161 3.31 0.58 13.46
CA PRO A 161 4.26 0.94 14.52
C PRO A 161 4.00 2.36 15.02
N GLN A 162 4.51 2.69 16.21
CA GLN A 162 4.36 4.01 16.79
C GLN A 162 5.15 5.09 16.04
N ASN A 163 6.30 4.72 15.51
CA ASN A 163 7.20 5.61 14.76
C ASN A 163 8.18 4.80 13.90
N ASN A 164 8.99 5.50 13.13
CA ASN A 164 9.95 4.88 12.21
C ASN A 164 11.18 4.22 12.88
N LEU A 165 11.35 4.36 14.19
CA LEU A 165 12.42 3.70 14.93
C LEU A 165 11.98 2.36 15.54
N GLU A 166 10.69 2.15 15.65
CA GLU A 166 10.13 0.89 16.10
C GLU A 166 9.94 -0.07 14.91
N GLY A 167 9.95 -1.36 15.21
CA GLY A 167 9.65 -2.39 14.20
C GLY A 167 8.16 -2.64 14.03
N ALA A 168 7.84 -3.53 13.09
CA ALA A 168 6.46 -3.97 12.86
C ALA A 168 5.81 -4.50 14.16
N PRO A 169 4.58 -4.09 14.48
CA PRO A 169 3.87 -4.59 15.65
C PRO A 169 3.69 -6.12 15.58
N ALA A 170 3.92 -6.77 16.71
CA ALA A 170 3.66 -8.20 16.87
C ALA A 170 2.66 -8.43 18.01
N ALA A 171 1.67 -9.28 17.77
CA ALA A 171 0.76 -9.72 18.83
C ALA A 171 1.36 -10.91 19.57
N ASP A 172 1.11 -10.98 20.89
CA ASP A 172 1.56 -12.10 21.71
C ASP A 172 0.86 -13.43 21.37
N LEU A 173 -0.28 -13.36 20.71
CA LEU A 173 -1.04 -14.52 20.28
C LEU A 173 -0.55 -14.96 18.90
N LEU A 174 -0.24 -16.25 18.80
CA LEU A 174 -0.05 -16.90 17.51
C LEU A 174 -1.38 -16.83 16.77
N GLY A 175 -1.40 -16.11 15.67
CA GLY A 175 -2.60 -15.97 14.84
C GLY A 175 -2.95 -17.29 14.19
N ASP A 176 -4.19 -17.71 14.35
CA ASP A 176 -4.74 -18.85 13.66
C ASP A 176 -5.10 -18.47 12.22
N CYS A 177 -4.99 -19.44 11.33
CA CYS A 177 -5.45 -19.34 9.96
C CYS A 177 -6.32 -20.57 9.68
N SER A 178 -7.60 -20.36 9.60
CA SER A 178 -8.59 -21.41 9.36
C SER A 178 -8.97 -21.58 7.89
N ALA A 179 -8.23 -20.90 6.99
CA ALA A 179 -8.48 -20.97 5.55
C ALA A 179 -8.33 -22.39 5.02
N GLU A 180 -9.18 -22.74 4.06
CA GLU A 180 -9.06 -23.98 3.31
C GLU A 180 -7.71 -24.04 2.55
N PRO A 181 -7.18 -25.26 2.30
CA PRO A 181 -5.96 -25.43 1.53
C PRO A 181 -6.05 -24.73 0.17
N LEU A 182 -5.00 -23.99 -0.17
CA LEU A 182 -4.91 -23.29 -1.44
C LEU A 182 -4.80 -24.27 -2.62
N ALA A 183 -5.56 -23.97 -3.67
CA ALA A 183 -5.42 -24.62 -4.96
C ALA A 183 -4.69 -23.72 -5.96
N GLU A 184 -4.11 -24.33 -6.99
CA GLU A 184 -3.55 -23.64 -8.14
C GLU A 184 -4.62 -22.78 -8.84
N GLY A 185 -4.24 -21.58 -9.29
CA GLY A 185 -5.16 -20.65 -9.93
C GLY A 185 -6.07 -19.88 -8.98
N ALA A 186 -5.86 -19.98 -7.66
CA ALA A 186 -6.59 -19.18 -6.68
C ALA A 186 -6.42 -17.69 -6.95
N ASP A 187 -7.50 -16.91 -6.78
CA ASP A 187 -7.46 -15.47 -6.92
C ASP A 187 -6.72 -14.79 -5.75
N ALA A 188 -6.38 -13.50 -5.95
CA ALA A 188 -5.59 -12.75 -5.00
C ALA A 188 -6.18 -12.72 -3.58
N TYR A 189 -7.50 -12.57 -3.45
CA TYR A 189 -8.15 -12.51 -2.13
C TYR A 189 -8.13 -13.87 -1.42
N THR A 190 -8.32 -14.94 -2.17
CA THR A 190 -8.20 -16.31 -1.64
C THR A 190 -6.78 -16.57 -1.14
N VAL A 191 -5.76 -16.16 -1.91
CA VAL A 191 -4.36 -16.29 -1.47
C VAL A 191 -4.09 -15.46 -0.23
N ILE A 192 -4.52 -14.19 -0.19
CA ILE A 192 -4.35 -13.32 0.98
C ILE A 192 -5.00 -13.94 2.22
N SER A 193 -6.24 -14.42 2.10
CA SER A 193 -6.96 -15.06 3.21
C SER A 193 -6.26 -16.31 3.74
N SER A 194 -5.55 -17.03 2.88
CA SER A 194 -4.85 -18.25 3.27
C SER A 194 -3.49 -18.00 3.93
N ILE A 195 -2.89 -16.83 3.72
CA ILE A 195 -1.61 -16.49 4.36
C ILE A 195 -1.76 -15.61 5.58
N ALA A 196 -2.81 -14.79 5.64
CA ALA A 196 -3.10 -13.89 6.77
C ALA A 196 -3.70 -14.65 7.96
N ASP A 197 -3.47 -14.15 9.15
CA ASP A 197 -4.20 -14.56 10.34
C ASP A 197 -5.67 -14.18 10.19
N ASP A 198 -6.58 -14.99 10.71
CA ASP A 198 -8.02 -14.81 10.55
C ASP A 198 -8.48 -13.41 10.92
N HIS A 199 -9.27 -12.81 10.05
CA HIS A 199 -9.89 -11.48 10.24
C HIS A 199 -8.92 -10.32 10.44
N THR A 200 -7.65 -10.47 10.03
CA THR A 200 -6.64 -9.40 10.19
C THR A 200 -6.36 -8.59 8.94
N PHE A 201 -6.83 -9.03 7.77
CA PHE A 201 -6.58 -8.29 6.54
C PHE A 201 -7.41 -6.99 6.48
N LEU A 202 -6.72 -5.86 6.52
CA LEU A 202 -7.28 -4.52 6.39
C LEU A 202 -6.93 -3.97 5.01
N GLU A 203 -7.85 -4.09 4.07
CA GLU A 203 -7.67 -3.61 2.69
C GLU A 203 -7.70 -2.09 2.60
N LEU A 204 -6.84 -1.52 1.76
CA LEU A 204 -6.75 -0.10 1.49
C LEU A 204 -7.02 0.20 0.01
N SER A 205 -7.72 1.31 -0.25
CA SER A 205 -8.01 1.80 -1.61
C SER A 205 -8.65 0.75 -2.52
N ARG A 206 -9.65 0.04 -1.99
CA ARG A 206 -10.29 -1.09 -2.69
C ARG A 206 -10.82 -0.73 -4.07
N ASN A 207 -11.43 0.43 -4.21
CA ASN A 207 -12.07 0.89 -5.45
C ASN A 207 -11.15 1.74 -6.33
N PHE A 208 -9.84 1.83 -6.01
CA PHE A 208 -8.83 2.51 -6.81
C PHE A 208 -7.75 1.52 -7.23
N GLY A 209 -7.39 1.51 -8.52
CA GLY A 209 -6.35 0.63 -9.03
C GLY A 209 -6.69 -0.86 -8.87
N ALA A 210 -7.63 -1.36 -9.65
CA ALA A 210 -8.20 -2.69 -9.48
C ALA A 210 -7.22 -3.85 -9.76
N SER A 211 -6.11 -3.60 -10.47
CA SER A 211 -5.06 -4.60 -10.74
C SER A 211 -4.08 -4.77 -9.57
N ALA A 212 -4.24 -4.00 -8.49
CA ALA A 212 -3.48 -4.16 -7.26
C ALA A 212 -4.41 -4.22 -6.05
N VAL A 213 -4.16 -5.18 -5.16
CA VAL A 213 -4.76 -5.23 -3.83
C VAL A 213 -3.68 -4.88 -2.82
N THR A 214 -3.95 -3.91 -1.96
CA THR A 214 -3.00 -3.47 -0.92
C THR A 214 -3.69 -3.43 0.43
N GLY A 215 -2.97 -3.78 1.47
CA GLY A 215 -3.50 -3.72 2.84
C GLY A 215 -2.53 -4.28 3.85
N PHE A 216 -2.87 -4.13 5.12
CA PHE A 216 -2.14 -4.72 6.22
C PHE A 216 -2.77 -6.03 6.66
N ALA A 217 -1.95 -6.99 7.04
CA ALA A 217 -2.40 -8.23 7.63
C ALA A 217 -1.43 -8.66 8.75
N ARG A 218 -1.85 -9.57 9.59
CA ARG A 218 -0.94 -10.26 10.51
C ARG A 218 -0.59 -11.63 9.93
N LEU A 219 0.68 -11.98 10.04
CA LEU A 219 1.20 -13.29 9.69
C LEU A 219 1.87 -13.87 10.93
N ARG A 220 1.21 -14.81 11.59
CA ARG A 220 1.58 -15.33 12.91
C ARG A 220 1.82 -14.19 13.92
N GLY A 221 0.86 -13.26 13.98
CA GLY A 221 0.88 -12.11 14.87
C GLY A 221 1.71 -10.92 14.39
N LEU A 222 2.65 -11.09 13.46
CA LEU A 222 3.49 -10.01 12.93
C LEU A 222 2.72 -9.18 11.89
N SER A 223 2.68 -7.88 12.08
CA SER A 223 2.08 -6.96 11.09
C SER A 223 2.96 -6.87 9.84
N ALA A 224 2.33 -7.00 8.68
CA ALA A 224 2.99 -6.93 7.38
C ALA A 224 2.12 -6.21 6.35
N GLY A 225 2.76 -5.56 5.37
CA GLY A 225 2.09 -5.05 4.19
C GLY A 225 1.93 -6.15 3.15
N ILE A 226 0.72 -6.25 2.59
CA ILE A 226 0.40 -7.17 1.51
C ILE A 226 0.17 -6.38 0.23
N VAL A 227 0.82 -6.79 -0.85
CA VAL A 227 0.61 -6.27 -2.20
C VAL A 227 0.32 -7.45 -3.12
N ALA A 228 -0.85 -7.50 -3.74
CA ALA A 228 -1.15 -8.49 -4.76
C ALA A 228 -1.36 -7.81 -6.11
N LEU A 229 -0.57 -8.19 -7.09
CA LEU A 229 -0.59 -7.65 -8.45
C LEU A 229 -1.16 -8.70 -9.41
N LYS A 230 -2.10 -8.29 -10.24
CA LYS A 230 -2.82 -9.19 -11.14
C LYS A 230 -3.03 -8.60 -12.53
N ASP A 231 -3.24 -9.46 -13.50
CA ASP A 231 -3.58 -9.12 -14.88
C ASP A 231 -2.54 -8.22 -15.58
N THR A 232 -2.98 -7.14 -16.22
CA THR A 232 -2.13 -6.05 -16.69
C THR A 232 -2.24 -4.91 -15.72
N ILE A 233 -1.13 -4.54 -15.11
CA ILE A 233 -1.10 -3.56 -14.03
C ILE A 233 -1.29 -2.16 -14.62
N ASP A 234 -2.41 -1.53 -14.32
CA ASP A 234 -2.73 -0.17 -14.77
C ASP A 234 -1.96 0.92 -13.99
N ALA A 235 -2.10 2.16 -14.45
CA ALA A 235 -1.40 3.31 -13.85
C ALA A 235 -1.77 3.53 -12.38
N ASP A 236 -3.05 3.45 -12.06
CA ASP A 236 -3.56 3.68 -10.72
C ASP A 236 -3.10 2.57 -9.76
N SER A 237 -3.08 1.33 -10.23
CA SER A 237 -2.54 0.19 -9.48
C SER A 237 -1.05 0.33 -9.20
N CYS A 238 -0.26 0.80 -10.16
CA CYS A 238 1.15 1.09 -9.93
C CYS A 238 1.35 2.18 -8.87
N SER A 239 0.60 3.28 -8.97
CA SER A 239 0.65 4.39 -8.00
C SER A 239 0.23 3.95 -6.60
N LYS A 240 -0.86 3.19 -6.50
CA LYS A 240 -1.36 2.59 -5.26
C LYS A 240 -0.30 1.72 -4.60
N ALA A 241 0.24 0.75 -5.33
CA ALA A 241 1.24 -0.17 -4.80
C ALA A 241 2.54 0.55 -4.44
N ALA A 242 3.03 1.48 -5.27
CA ALA A 242 4.24 2.25 -5.00
C ALA A 242 4.12 3.08 -3.72
N ARG A 243 3.01 3.79 -3.54
CA ARG A 243 2.77 4.58 -2.33
C ARG A 243 2.69 3.69 -1.08
N PHE A 244 2.03 2.55 -1.19
CA PHE A 244 1.89 1.60 -0.08
C PHE A 244 3.23 0.98 0.32
N VAL A 245 4.04 0.52 -0.63
CA VAL A 245 5.39 -0.01 -0.36
C VAL A 245 6.29 1.05 0.26
N ARG A 246 6.22 2.30 -0.22
CA ARG A 246 6.99 3.42 0.36
C ARG A 246 6.61 3.69 1.80
N PHE A 247 5.32 3.59 2.14
CA PHE A 247 4.88 3.67 3.54
C PHE A 247 5.44 2.52 4.37
N CYS A 248 5.31 1.29 3.90
CA CYS A 248 5.85 0.12 4.61
C CYS A 248 7.36 0.25 4.85
N ASP A 249 8.10 0.75 3.86
CA ASP A 249 9.54 0.97 3.99
C ASP A 249 9.87 2.03 5.04
N ALA A 250 9.16 3.17 5.03
CA ALA A 250 9.36 4.25 5.99
C ALA A 250 9.20 3.78 7.45
N PHE A 251 8.34 2.81 7.68
CA PHE A 251 8.01 2.29 9.01
C PHE A 251 8.54 0.86 9.27
N SER A 252 9.44 0.36 8.43
CA SER A 252 10.06 -0.96 8.57
C SER A 252 9.06 -2.11 8.67
N LEU A 253 7.89 -1.97 8.03
CA LEU A 253 6.93 -3.04 7.88
C LEU A 253 7.39 -3.97 6.75
N PRO A 254 7.49 -5.29 6.95
CA PRO A 254 7.81 -6.21 5.88
C PRO A 254 6.72 -6.19 4.81
N VAL A 255 7.11 -6.39 3.55
CA VAL A 255 6.20 -6.43 2.41
C VAL A 255 6.17 -7.83 1.82
N VAL A 256 5.00 -8.41 1.72
CA VAL A 256 4.73 -9.64 1.00
C VAL A 256 4.02 -9.30 -0.31
N THR A 257 4.65 -9.62 -1.42
CA THR A 257 4.12 -9.36 -2.76
C THR A 257 3.67 -10.66 -3.41
N LEU A 258 2.42 -10.72 -3.84
CA LEU A 258 1.85 -11.83 -4.60
C LEU A 258 1.73 -11.39 -6.06
N VAL A 259 2.27 -12.15 -6.99
CA VAL A 259 2.35 -11.76 -8.40
C VAL A 259 1.66 -12.78 -9.29
N ASN A 260 0.64 -12.31 -10.00
CA ASN A 260 0.01 -13.00 -11.14
C ASN A 260 -0.32 -11.96 -12.20
N ALA A 261 0.70 -11.40 -12.85
CA ALA A 261 0.55 -10.28 -13.77
C ALA A 261 1.40 -10.45 -15.03
N LYS A 262 0.83 -10.04 -16.17
CA LYS A 262 1.41 -10.23 -17.51
C LYS A 262 2.29 -9.06 -17.96
N GLY A 263 2.06 -7.86 -17.44
CA GLY A 263 2.74 -6.66 -17.89
C GLY A 263 2.19 -5.40 -17.24
N PHE A 264 2.67 -4.25 -17.71
CA PHE A 264 2.24 -2.92 -17.28
C PHE A 264 1.55 -2.18 -18.43
N ALA A 265 0.49 -1.46 -18.12
CA ALA A 265 -0.21 -0.58 -19.07
C ALA A 265 0.43 0.82 -19.17
N SER A 266 1.18 1.26 -18.16
CA SER A 266 1.79 2.60 -18.10
C SER A 266 3.27 2.49 -17.77
N LEU A 267 4.13 2.92 -18.70
CA LEU A 267 5.58 2.95 -18.47
C LEU A 267 5.98 3.93 -17.36
N ARG A 268 5.34 5.11 -17.33
CA ARG A 268 5.61 6.12 -16.30
C ARG A 268 5.36 5.58 -14.89
N GLU A 269 4.22 4.98 -14.67
CA GLU A 269 3.84 4.48 -13.35
C GLU A 269 4.56 3.16 -13.00
N ALA A 270 4.84 2.32 -13.99
CA ALA A 270 5.70 1.15 -13.80
C ALA A 270 7.12 1.54 -13.33
N SER A 271 7.66 2.64 -13.88
CA SER A 271 8.94 3.19 -13.44
C SER A 271 8.92 3.62 -11.96
N LYS A 272 7.83 4.28 -11.51
CA LYS A 272 7.65 4.63 -10.09
C LYS A 272 7.61 3.40 -9.20
N LEU A 273 6.84 2.40 -9.59
CA LEU A 273 6.71 1.15 -8.84
C LEU A 273 8.06 0.44 -8.72
N SER A 274 8.77 0.27 -9.84
CA SER A 274 10.09 -0.36 -9.86
C SER A 274 11.10 0.39 -8.99
N SER A 275 11.13 1.72 -9.09
CA SER A 275 12.00 2.57 -8.27
C SER A 275 11.68 2.43 -6.78
N THR A 276 10.42 2.40 -6.42
CA THR A 276 9.99 2.25 -5.02
C THR A 276 10.45 0.91 -4.44
N TYR A 277 10.26 -0.19 -5.17
CA TYR A 277 10.74 -1.50 -4.73
C TYR A 277 12.26 -1.54 -4.60
N SER A 278 12.99 -0.92 -5.54
CA SER A 278 14.47 -0.88 -5.50
C SER A 278 15.00 -0.04 -4.34
N GLU A 279 14.33 1.05 -3.99
CA GLU A 279 14.73 1.91 -2.87
C GLU A 279 14.39 1.31 -1.51
N ALA A 280 13.29 0.57 -1.42
CA ALA A 280 12.81 0.03 -0.16
C ALA A 280 13.85 -0.90 0.47
N THR A 281 14.21 -0.61 1.71
CA THR A 281 15.18 -1.37 2.50
C THR A 281 14.53 -2.35 3.46
N THR A 282 13.22 -2.24 3.68
CA THR A 282 12.47 -3.20 4.48
C THR A 282 12.52 -4.60 3.87
N VAL A 283 12.14 -5.60 4.65
CA VAL A 283 12.07 -7.00 4.19
C VAL A 283 11.03 -7.11 3.08
N LYS A 284 11.41 -7.73 1.96
CA LYS A 284 10.55 -7.94 0.79
C LYS A 284 10.57 -9.41 0.38
N VAL A 285 9.44 -10.07 0.53
CA VAL A 285 9.24 -11.47 0.10
C VAL A 285 8.21 -11.48 -1.02
N THR A 286 8.56 -12.06 -2.16
CA THR A 286 7.67 -12.17 -3.31
C THR A 286 7.31 -13.63 -3.57
N VAL A 287 6.03 -13.88 -3.84
CA VAL A 287 5.52 -15.17 -4.30
C VAL A 287 4.85 -14.98 -5.65
N VAL A 288 5.37 -15.64 -6.66
CA VAL A 288 4.74 -15.69 -7.99
C VAL A 288 3.70 -16.79 -7.97
N THR A 289 2.43 -16.42 -7.96
CA THR A 289 1.30 -17.35 -7.89
C THR A 289 0.73 -17.71 -9.26
N GLY A 290 1.18 -17.04 -10.30
CA GLY A 290 0.76 -17.26 -11.67
C GLY A 290 1.79 -16.74 -12.66
N GLU A 291 1.46 -15.68 -13.38
CA GLU A 291 2.33 -15.14 -14.43
C GLU A 291 3.22 -14.01 -13.90
N SER A 292 4.48 -13.99 -14.32
CA SER A 292 5.43 -12.90 -14.05
C SER A 292 6.44 -12.79 -15.18
N TYR A 293 6.24 -11.86 -16.11
CA TYR A 293 7.06 -11.73 -17.30
C TYR A 293 7.85 -10.43 -17.32
N GLY A 294 9.12 -10.53 -17.72
CA GLY A 294 10.00 -9.40 -18.01
C GLY A 294 9.93 -8.27 -17.00
N PRO A 295 9.38 -7.09 -17.38
CA PRO A 295 9.33 -5.93 -16.50
C PRO A 295 8.62 -6.16 -15.17
N VAL A 296 7.59 -7.01 -15.14
CA VAL A 296 6.86 -7.33 -13.89
C VAL A 296 7.78 -8.06 -12.92
N TYR A 297 8.45 -9.11 -13.39
CA TYR A 297 9.43 -9.84 -12.59
C TYR A 297 10.55 -8.91 -12.10
N ILE A 298 11.14 -8.11 -12.99
CA ILE A 298 12.24 -7.20 -12.64
C ILE A 298 11.80 -6.17 -11.60
N ALA A 299 10.60 -5.61 -11.75
CA ALA A 299 10.10 -4.57 -10.87
C ALA A 299 9.76 -5.06 -9.45
N THR A 300 9.25 -6.28 -9.30
CA THR A 300 8.62 -6.74 -8.05
C THR A 300 9.19 -8.03 -7.48
N ALA A 301 9.85 -8.83 -8.31
CA ALA A 301 10.38 -10.13 -7.95
C ALA A 301 11.87 -10.28 -8.28
N GLY A 302 12.48 -9.29 -8.91
CA GLY A 302 13.85 -9.34 -9.37
C GLY A 302 14.84 -9.56 -8.23
N ARG A 303 15.64 -10.61 -8.38
CA ARG A 303 16.63 -11.02 -7.39
C ARG A 303 17.63 -9.90 -7.08
N GLY A 304 17.84 -9.66 -5.79
CA GLY A 304 18.87 -8.77 -5.27
C GLY A 304 18.58 -7.28 -5.37
N ALA A 305 17.61 -6.87 -6.20
CA ALA A 305 17.22 -5.46 -6.32
C ALA A 305 15.86 -5.19 -5.66
N ASN A 306 14.85 -5.97 -6.03
CA ASN A 306 13.47 -5.64 -5.72
C ASN A 306 12.78 -6.64 -4.79
N ALA A 307 13.37 -7.81 -4.57
CA ALA A 307 12.95 -8.77 -3.54
C ALA A 307 14.19 -9.35 -2.83
N ASP A 308 14.03 -9.67 -1.55
CA ASP A 308 15.06 -10.39 -0.80
C ASP A 308 14.98 -11.89 -1.10
N ILE A 309 13.76 -12.41 -1.17
CA ILE A 309 13.43 -13.79 -1.51
C ILE A 309 12.27 -13.79 -2.50
N THR A 310 12.40 -14.56 -3.56
CA THR A 310 11.33 -14.82 -4.52
C THR A 310 11.08 -16.33 -4.58
N MET A 311 9.82 -16.70 -4.34
CA MET A 311 9.30 -18.05 -4.48
C MET A 311 8.26 -18.09 -5.60
N ALA A 312 8.05 -19.24 -6.19
CA ALA A 312 7.01 -19.41 -7.19
C ALA A 312 6.24 -20.72 -6.97
N TRP A 313 4.94 -20.70 -7.26
CA TRP A 313 4.15 -21.93 -7.32
C TRP A 313 4.65 -22.80 -8.48
N ALA A 314 4.54 -24.12 -8.34
CA ALA A 314 4.98 -25.04 -9.37
C ALA A 314 4.24 -24.85 -10.72
N SER A 315 3.02 -24.35 -10.68
CA SER A 315 2.19 -24.00 -11.86
C SER A 315 2.44 -22.59 -12.42
N ALA A 316 3.24 -21.77 -11.74
CA ALA A 316 3.54 -20.40 -12.17
C ALA A 316 4.36 -20.37 -13.47
N SER A 317 4.46 -19.20 -14.06
CA SER A 317 5.24 -18.97 -15.28
C SER A 317 6.11 -17.73 -15.10
N VAL A 318 7.44 -17.93 -15.17
CA VAL A 318 8.44 -16.88 -14.98
C VAL A 318 9.39 -16.88 -16.16
N SER A 319 9.43 -15.80 -16.94
CA SER A 319 10.31 -15.71 -18.11
C SER A 319 10.53 -14.26 -18.56
N PRO A 320 11.55 -14.01 -19.39
CA PRO A 320 11.81 -12.67 -19.93
C PRO A 320 10.66 -12.08 -20.74
N ILE A 321 9.91 -12.94 -21.48
CA ILE A 321 8.75 -12.57 -22.30
C ILE A 321 7.65 -13.62 -22.12
N SER A 322 6.41 -13.23 -22.40
CA SER A 322 5.31 -14.20 -22.32
C SER A 322 5.49 -15.36 -23.29
N PRO A 323 4.97 -16.55 -22.98
CA PRO A 323 5.04 -17.71 -23.89
C PRO A 323 4.48 -17.41 -25.28
N ALA A 324 3.44 -16.60 -25.38
CA ALA A 324 2.86 -16.19 -26.67
C ALA A 324 3.83 -15.32 -27.47
N ALA A 325 4.49 -14.35 -26.81
CA ALA A 325 5.52 -13.53 -27.45
C ALA A 325 6.76 -14.35 -27.86
N ALA A 326 7.16 -15.31 -27.03
CA ALA A 326 8.26 -16.22 -27.35
C ALA A 326 7.98 -17.06 -28.60
N ALA A 327 6.79 -17.61 -28.72
CA ALA A 327 6.37 -18.35 -29.91
C ALA A 327 6.37 -17.47 -31.18
N MET A 328 6.05 -16.17 -31.04
CA MET A 328 6.09 -15.24 -32.18
C MET A 328 7.50 -14.77 -32.56
N PHE A 329 8.35 -14.48 -31.59
CA PHE A 329 9.63 -13.83 -31.86
C PHE A 329 10.84 -14.76 -31.86
N GLN A 330 10.83 -15.80 -31.00
CA GLN A 330 11.96 -16.74 -30.91
C GLN A 330 11.76 -18.01 -31.72
N TRP A 331 10.52 -18.52 -31.79
CA TRP A 331 10.22 -19.82 -32.35
C TRP A 331 9.34 -19.77 -33.60
N ASN A 332 9.15 -18.59 -34.19
CA ASN A 332 8.33 -18.45 -35.39
C ASN A 332 8.85 -19.28 -36.56
N ASP A 333 10.15 -19.48 -36.68
CA ASP A 333 10.76 -20.30 -37.74
C ASP A 333 10.35 -21.77 -37.65
N ARG A 334 9.98 -22.25 -36.45
CA ARG A 334 9.47 -23.61 -36.26
C ARG A 334 8.07 -23.82 -36.84
N LEU A 335 7.40 -22.75 -37.24
CA LEU A 335 6.13 -22.80 -37.96
C LEU A 335 6.31 -22.86 -39.48
N ALA A 336 7.52 -22.74 -39.98
CA ALA A 336 7.81 -22.81 -41.42
C ALA A 336 7.41 -24.20 -41.97
N GLY A 337 6.54 -24.21 -42.97
CA GLY A 337 6.01 -25.45 -43.55
C GLY A 337 4.87 -26.14 -42.78
N SER A 338 4.37 -25.53 -41.69
CA SER A 338 3.22 -26.05 -40.98
C SER A 338 1.95 -26.04 -41.82
N THR A 339 1.21 -27.11 -41.73
CA THR A 339 -0.14 -27.24 -42.35
C THR A 339 -1.25 -26.73 -41.44
N ASP A 340 -0.95 -26.54 -40.11
CA ASP A 340 -1.84 -25.96 -39.10
C ASP A 340 -1.07 -24.95 -38.23
N PRO A 341 -0.76 -23.74 -38.76
CA PRO A 341 0.02 -22.76 -38.04
C PRO A 341 -0.60 -22.31 -36.72
N VAL A 342 -1.91 -22.33 -36.61
CA VAL A 342 -2.63 -21.92 -35.37
C VAL A 342 -2.49 -22.99 -34.28
N GLY A 343 -2.73 -24.28 -34.66
CA GLY A 343 -2.57 -25.38 -33.72
C GLY A 343 -1.12 -25.57 -33.28
N ASP A 344 -0.18 -25.49 -34.23
CA ASP A 344 1.24 -25.64 -33.90
C ASP A 344 1.78 -24.48 -33.07
N ARG A 345 1.29 -23.24 -33.27
CA ARG A 345 1.61 -22.11 -32.39
C ARG A 345 1.15 -22.36 -30.96
N LYS A 346 -0.05 -22.91 -30.77
CA LYS A 346 -0.53 -23.28 -29.41
C LYS A 346 0.38 -24.30 -28.74
N LYS A 347 0.86 -25.29 -29.48
CA LYS A 347 1.82 -26.29 -28.99
C LYS A 347 3.15 -25.64 -28.58
N LEU A 348 3.66 -24.70 -29.39
CA LEU A 348 4.89 -23.96 -29.08
C LEU A 348 4.73 -23.09 -27.83
N ILE A 349 3.59 -22.45 -27.65
CA ILE A 349 3.28 -21.67 -26.45
C ILE A 349 3.32 -22.57 -25.22
N GLU A 350 2.68 -23.74 -25.28
CA GLU A 350 2.66 -24.69 -24.16
C GLU A 350 4.05 -25.29 -23.91
N GLU A 351 4.80 -25.60 -24.95
CA GLU A 351 6.19 -26.07 -24.83
C GLU A 351 7.07 -25.01 -24.16
N TYR A 352 6.94 -23.73 -24.55
CA TYR A 352 7.71 -22.65 -23.92
C TYR A 352 7.33 -22.49 -22.43
N LYS A 353 6.04 -22.56 -22.14
CA LYS A 353 5.53 -22.45 -20.78
C LYS A 353 6.08 -23.53 -19.86
N THR A 354 6.13 -24.79 -20.35
CA THR A 354 6.58 -25.93 -19.55
C THR A 354 8.09 -26.10 -19.50
N THR A 355 8.84 -25.47 -20.40
CA THR A 355 10.30 -25.56 -20.46
C THR A 355 10.97 -24.26 -20.01
N GLN A 356 10.92 -23.21 -20.85
CA GLN A 356 11.67 -21.97 -20.66
C GLN A 356 11.06 -21.05 -19.59
N ALA A 357 9.73 -21.06 -19.46
CA ALA A 357 9.01 -20.25 -18.47
C ALA A 357 8.63 -21.05 -17.22
N SER A 358 9.10 -22.27 -17.09
CA SER A 358 8.87 -23.11 -15.91
C SER A 358 9.56 -22.51 -14.68
N PRO A 359 8.92 -22.49 -13.50
CA PRO A 359 9.57 -22.08 -12.26
C PRO A 359 10.80 -22.92 -11.92
N LEU A 360 10.81 -24.20 -12.30
CA LEU A 360 11.97 -25.07 -12.10
C LEU A 360 13.18 -24.62 -12.94
N SER A 361 12.95 -24.15 -14.16
CA SER A 361 14.01 -23.54 -14.98
C SER A 361 14.53 -22.26 -14.34
N ALA A 362 13.63 -21.37 -13.90
CA ALA A 362 14.01 -20.15 -13.22
C ALA A 362 14.80 -20.41 -11.91
N ALA A 363 14.44 -21.46 -11.16
CA ALA A 363 15.18 -21.87 -9.96
C ALA A 363 16.54 -22.44 -10.29
N ALA A 364 16.65 -23.27 -11.34
CA ALA A 364 17.91 -23.85 -11.78
C ALA A 364 18.92 -22.77 -12.21
N ASP A 365 18.43 -21.70 -12.82
CA ASP A 365 19.23 -20.55 -13.24
C ASP A 365 19.45 -19.53 -12.10
N GLY A 366 18.84 -19.75 -10.93
CA GLY A 366 19.01 -18.92 -9.75
C GLY A 366 18.23 -17.61 -9.79
N TYR A 367 17.13 -17.52 -10.54
CA TYR A 367 16.26 -16.36 -10.60
C TYR A 367 15.15 -16.37 -9.52
N ILE A 368 14.84 -17.53 -8.98
CA ILE A 368 13.98 -17.70 -7.81
C ILE A 368 14.66 -18.64 -6.81
N GLU A 369 14.34 -18.49 -5.52
CA GLU A 369 14.97 -19.24 -4.45
C GLU A 369 14.28 -20.58 -4.16
N ASP A 370 12.96 -20.65 -4.38
CA ASP A 370 12.21 -21.87 -4.07
C ASP A 370 11.00 -22.04 -4.99
N VAL A 371 10.67 -23.31 -5.31
CA VAL A 371 9.43 -23.70 -5.99
C VAL A 371 8.57 -24.41 -4.98
N ILE A 372 7.40 -23.85 -4.71
CA ILE A 372 6.51 -24.28 -3.64
C ILE A 372 5.14 -24.72 -4.16
N SER A 373 4.46 -25.55 -3.39
CA SER A 373 3.03 -25.80 -3.61
C SER A 373 2.18 -24.67 -3.01
N PRO A 374 0.95 -24.42 -3.52
CA PRO A 374 0.09 -23.37 -3.00
C PRO A 374 -0.15 -23.43 -1.50
N ASP A 375 -0.36 -24.62 -0.94
CA ASP A 375 -0.63 -24.86 0.48
C ASP A 375 0.59 -24.60 1.40
N GLU A 376 1.81 -24.61 0.88
CA GLU A 376 3.01 -24.23 1.63
C GLU A 376 3.21 -22.72 1.75
N THR A 377 2.45 -21.90 1.02
CA THR A 377 2.72 -20.46 0.88
C THR A 377 2.80 -19.74 2.21
N ARG A 378 1.83 -19.95 3.11
CA ARG A 378 1.83 -19.30 4.43
C ARG A 378 3.06 -19.64 5.24
N ASP A 379 3.37 -20.91 5.40
CA ASP A 379 4.50 -21.36 6.21
C ASP A 379 5.83 -20.88 5.64
N LYS A 380 5.99 -20.93 4.32
CA LYS A 380 7.20 -20.47 3.64
C LYS A 380 7.38 -18.96 3.79
N VAL A 381 6.34 -18.18 3.57
CA VAL A 381 6.38 -16.71 3.75
C VAL A 381 6.77 -16.37 5.19
N ILE A 382 6.11 -16.96 6.19
CA ILE A 382 6.40 -16.70 7.61
C ILE A 382 7.86 -17.02 7.94
N ARG A 383 8.37 -18.17 7.49
CA ARG A 383 9.78 -18.56 7.72
C ARG A 383 10.76 -17.57 7.10
N GLN A 384 10.46 -17.05 5.90
CA GLN A 384 11.30 -16.03 5.27
C GLN A 384 11.28 -14.71 6.04
N LEU A 385 10.10 -14.28 6.52
CA LEU A 385 9.99 -13.09 7.36
C LEU A 385 10.80 -13.23 8.66
N ASP A 386 10.75 -14.39 9.30
CA ASP A 386 11.53 -14.69 10.51
C ASP A 386 13.04 -14.65 10.22
N MET A 387 13.49 -15.32 9.15
CA MET A 387 14.90 -15.35 8.77
C MET A 387 15.45 -13.97 8.40
N LEU A 388 14.64 -13.14 7.76
CA LEU A 388 15.01 -11.79 7.32
C LEU A 388 14.79 -10.70 8.39
N SER A 389 14.27 -11.05 9.56
CA SER A 389 13.99 -10.08 10.64
C SER A 389 15.23 -9.29 11.07
N GLY A 390 16.40 -9.88 10.95
CA GLY A 390 17.69 -9.24 11.23
C GLY A 390 18.28 -8.42 10.09
N LYS A 391 17.57 -8.27 8.94
CA LYS A 391 18.07 -7.55 7.77
C LYS A 391 18.54 -6.15 8.12
N ARG A 392 19.72 -5.79 7.63
CA ARG A 392 20.31 -4.45 7.72
C ARG A 392 20.84 -4.07 6.35
N VAL A 393 20.42 -2.91 5.85
CA VAL A 393 20.85 -2.38 4.56
C VAL A 393 21.49 -1.01 4.77
N SER A 394 22.68 -0.84 4.21
CA SER A 394 23.31 0.48 4.14
C SER A 394 22.95 1.12 2.81
N THR A 395 22.37 2.30 2.86
CA THR A 395 22.04 3.09 1.67
C THR A 395 23.10 4.16 1.42
N LEU A 396 23.27 4.54 0.16
CA LEU A 396 24.12 5.69 -0.19
C LEU A 396 23.55 6.97 0.42
N PRO A 397 24.39 7.83 1.04
CA PRO A 397 23.95 9.11 1.56
C PRO A 397 23.36 10.00 0.46
N LYS A 398 22.10 10.38 0.65
CA LYS A 398 21.40 11.33 -0.23
C LYS A 398 20.28 12.03 0.55
N LYS A 399 19.86 13.21 0.12
CA LYS A 399 18.74 13.91 0.76
C LYS A 399 17.43 13.17 0.53
N HIS A 400 17.18 12.77 -0.69
CA HIS A 400 16.03 12.00 -1.17
C HIS A 400 16.30 11.52 -2.59
N SER A 401 15.49 10.60 -3.10
CA SER A 401 15.49 10.23 -4.52
C SER A 401 14.72 11.25 -5.34
N ASN A 402 15.00 11.31 -6.65
CA ASN A 402 14.13 12.04 -7.54
C ASN A 402 12.85 11.22 -7.83
N ILE A 403 11.71 11.91 -7.90
CA ILE A 403 10.42 11.28 -8.23
C ILE A 403 10.38 11.08 -9.75
N GLN A 404 10.04 9.88 -10.19
CA GLN A 404 9.75 9.59 -11.59
C GLN A 404 8.49 10.33 -12.03
N LEU A 405 8.44 10.72 -13.31
CA LEU A 405 7.33 11.47 -13.87
C LEU A 405 5.99 10.73 -13.80
#